data_f1c9e947cefaf94583b0849c16975dc0
#
_entry.id   f1c9e947cefaf94583b0849c16975dc0
#
_cell.length_a   1.000
_cell.length_b   1.000
_cell.length_c   1.000
_cell.angle_alpha   90.00
_cell.angle_beta   90.00
_cell.angle_gamma   90.00
#
_symmetry.space_group_name_H-M   'P 1'
#
loop_
_entity.id
_entity.type
_entity.pdbx_description
1 polymer ?
#
loop_
_entity_poly.entity_id
_entity_poly.type
_entity_poly.pdbx_seq_one_letter_code
_entity_poly.pdbx_strand_id
1 'polypeptide(L)'
;MRVIKNPGGTNETYVLANLKAAQVSTHDKNAEIPALIAEGKGDVMITETYEALHYAKADPRLHAAFVDAPHTPKNYLGFMLPTDDADYVRVMGFVWGLVDSRGTIKQAADKWLK
;
A
#
# COMPACT_ATOMS: atom_id res chain seq x y z
N MET A 1 -1.63 -4.37 21.80
CA MET A 1 -1.20 -4.42 20.38
C MET A 1 -0.25 -3.24 20.14
N ARG A 2 0.94 -3.52 19.60
CA ARG A 2 1.96 -2.51 19.28
C ARG A 2 1.90 -2.22 17.78
N VAL A 3 1.62 -0.96 17.44
CA VAL A 3 1.50 -0.50 16.05
C VAL A 3 2.74 0.32 15.70
N ILE A 4 3.40 -0.01 14.60
CA ILE A 4 4.46 0.83 14.03
C ILE A 4 3.88 1.56 12.81
N LYS A 5 4.02 2.87 12.76
CA LYS A 5 3.59 3.71 11.65
C LYS A 5 4.73 4.57 11.13
N ASN A 6 4.69 4.93 9.85
CA ASN A 6 5.51 6.03 9.33
C ASN A 6 4.81 7.38 9.58
N PRO A 7 5.55 8.48 9.65
CA PRO A 7 4.96 9.81 9.81
C PRO A 7 4.31 10.30 8.49
N GLY A 8 3.22 11.02 8.63
CA GLY A 8 2.48 11.63 7.52
C GLY A 8 1.56 10.65 6.78
N GLY A 9 0.72 11.21 5.95
CA GLY A 9 -0.17 10.46 5.06
C GLY A 9 -1.42 9.85 5.70
N THR A 10 -2.15 9.11 4.88
CA THR A 10 -3.47 8.56 5.22
C THR A 10 -3.39 7.45 6.25
N ASN A 11 -2.31 6.65 6.23
CA ASN A 11 -2.12 5.53 7.16
C ASN A 11 -1.92 6.02 8.59
N GLU A 12 -1.14 7.07 8.81
CA GLU A 12 -1.00 7.71 10.13
C GLU A 12 -2.33 8.28 10.62
N THR A 13 -3.04 9.00 9.75
CA THR A 13 -4.36 9.56 10.09
C THR A 13 -5.32 8.45 10.53
N TYR A 14 -5.35 7.32 9.83
CA TYR A 14 -6.18 6.18 10.18
C TYR A 14 -5.80 5.59 11.54
N VAL A 15 -4.51 5.33 11.77
CA VAL A 15 -4.00 4.76 13.04
C VAL A 15 -4.39 5.63 14.21
N LEU A 16 -4.14 6.94 14.13
CA LEU A 16 -4.41 7.88 15.22
C LEU A 16 -5.91 8.06 15.49
N ALA A 17 -6.75 7.96 14.46
CA ALA A 17 -8.20 8.08 14.60
C ALA A 17 -8.85 6.82 15.19
N ASN A 18 -8.39 5.63 14.81
CA ASN A 18 -9.11 4.38 15.02
C ASN A 18 -8.45 3.43 16.04
N LEU A 19 -7.13 3.48 16.24
CA LEU A 19 -6.40 2.53 17.09
C LEU A 19 -5.98 3.14 18.43
N LYS A 20 -6.91 3.83 19.10
CA LYS A 20 -6.64 4.60 20.33
C LYS A 20 -6.16 3.76 21.53
N ALA A 21 -6.49 2.47 21.55
CA ALA A 21 -6.05 1.54 22.62
C ALA A 21 -4.71 0.86 22.29
N ALA A 22 -4.10 1.15 21.14
CA ALA A 22 -2.83 0.57 20.74
C ALA A 22 -1.64 1.39 21.27
N GLN A 23 -0.52 0.71 21.49
CA GLN A 23 0.76 1.36 21.72
C GLN A 23 1.35 1.72 20.35
N VAL A 24 1.29 2.99 19.97
CA VAL A 24 1.73 3.47 18.66
C VAL A 24 3.14 4.02 18.76
N SER A 25 4.03 3.54 17.91
CA SER A 25 5.39 4.07 17.71
C SER A 25 5.56 4.56 16.27
N THR A 26 6.44 5.53 16.08
CA THR A 26 6.74 6.10 14.77
C THR A 26 8.12 5.62 14.30
N HIS A 27 8.21 5.24 13.02
CA HIS A 27 9.46 4.92 12.34
C HIS A 27 9.51 5.65 10.99
N ASP A 28 10.55 6.45 10.76
CA ASP A 28 10.60 7.40 9.64
C ASP A 28 10.72 6.72 8.28
N LYS A 29 11.32 5.53 8.24
CA LYS A 29 11.52 4.79 6.99
C LYS A 29 10.46 3.70 6.83
N ASN A 30 9.42 3.98 6.05
CA ASN A 30 8.30 3.07 5.83
C ASN A 30 8.76 1.66 5.40
N ALA A 31 9.71 1.56 4.48
CA ALA A 31 10.19 0.29 3.96
C ALA A 31 10.91 -0.62 4.99
N GLU A 32 11.31 -0.09 6.13
CA GLU A 32 11.94 -0.87 7.20
C GLU A 32 10.91 -1.45 8.19
N ILE A 33 9.69 -0.91 8.24
CA ILE A 33 8.67 -1.32 9.22
C ILE A 33 8.31 -2.80 9.12
N PRO A 34 8.11 -3.40 7.93
CA PRO A 34 7.81 -4.83 7.83
C PRO A 34 8.90 -5.71 8.46
N ALA A 35 10.17 -5.37 8.28
CA ALA A 35 11.27 -6.09 8.92
C ALA A 35 11.23 -5.97 10.44
N LEU A 36 10.92 -4.80 10.99
CA LEU A 36 10.76 -4.59 12.43
C LEU A 36 9.63 -5.44 13.01
N ILE A 37 8.52 -5.60 12.29
CA ILE A 37 7.41 -6.46 12.69
C ILE A 37 7.84 -7.94 12.66
N ALA A 38 8.52 -8.37 11.59
CA ALA A 38 9.04 -9.72 11.48
C ALA A 38 10.06 -10.08 12.59
N GLU A 39 10.78 -9.08 13.11
CA GLU A 39 11.69 -9.19 14.26
C GLU A 39 10.97 -9.11 15.61
N GLY A 40 9.66 -8.94 15.65
CA GLY A 40 8.88 -8.85 16.90
C GLY A 40 8.99 -7.50 17.63
N LYS A 41 9.48 -6.44 16.97
CA LYS A 41 9.55 -5.09 17.54
C LYS A 41 8.22 -4.35 17.53
N GLY A 42 7.27 -4.81 16.72
CA GLY A 42 5.88 -4.40 16.66
C GLY A 42 4.99 -5.57 16.28
N ASP A 43 3.69 -5.38 16.36
CA ASP A 43 2.73 -6.44 16.05
C ASP A 43 2.08 -6.21 14.68
N VAL A 44 1.89 -4.94 14.27
CA VAL A 44 1.17 -4.58 13.05
C VAL A 44 1.58 -3.20 12.52
N MET A 45 1.45 -3.01 11.20
CA MET A 45 1.37 -1.71 10.55
C MET A 45 0.08 -1.62 9.72
N ILE A 46 -0.39 -0.41 9.50
CA ILE A 46 -1.47 -0.13 8.54
C ILE A 46 -0.80 0.37 7.26
N THR A 47 -1.10 -0.29 6.17
CA THR A 47 -0.54 0.07 4.85
C THR A 47 -1.51 -0.29 3.72
N GLU A 48 -1.15 0.03 2.49
CA GLU A 48 -1.93 -0.28 1.30
C GLU A 48 -1.96 -1.80 1.05
N THR A 49 -3.08 -2.31 0.52
CA THR A 49 -3.26 -3.75 0.24
C THR A 49 -2.11 -4.32 -0.62
N TYR A 50 -1.69 -3.60 -1.66
CA TYR A 50 -0.61 -4.06 -2.54
C TYR A 50 0.75 -4.13 -1.83
N GLU A 51 1.03 -3.18 -0.96
CA GLU A 51 2.25 -3.18 -0.15
C GLU A 51 2.24 -4.34 0.85
N ALA A 52 1.11 -4.57 1.54
CA ALA A 52 0.95 -5.69 2.47
C ALA A 52 1.16 -7.05 1.78
N LEU A 53 0.57 -7.26 0.60
CA LEU A 53 0.75 -8.48 -0.20
C LEU A 53 2.20 -8.67 -0.64
N HIS A 54 2.86 -7.60 -1.08
CA HIS A 54 4.26 -7.64 -1.48
C HIS A 54 5.18 -8.11 -0.35
N TYR A 55 5.04 -7.52 0.85
CA TYR A 55 5.86 -7.91 1.99
C TYR A 55 5.52 -9.29 2.54
N ALA A 56 4.26 -9.68 2.56
CA ALA A 56 3.85 -11.03 2.97
C ALA A 56 4.38 -12.12 2.02
N LYS A 57 4.52 -11.81 0.73
CA LYS A 57 5.15 -12.69 -0.24
C LYS A 57 6.67 -12.79 -0.05
N ALA A 58 7.31 -11.67 0.29
CA ALA A 58 8.76 -11.59 0.45
C ALA A 58 9.27 -12.21 1.74
N ASP A 59 8.48 -12.17 2.82
CA ASP A 59 8.86 -12.69 4.14
C ASP A 59 7.73 -13.55 4.74
N PRO A 60 7.91 -14.88 4.85
CA PRO A 60 6.88 -15.80 5.36
C PRO A 60 6.52 -15.59 6.84
N ARG A 61 7.23 -14.77 7.57
CA ARG A 61 6.90 -14.38 8.95
C ARG A 61 5.81 -13.31 9.00
N LEU A 62 5.51 -12.68 7.86
CA LEU A 62 4.50 -11.62 7.72
C LEU A 62 3.21 -12.18 7.12
N HIS A 63 2.09 -11.57 7.48
CA HIS A 63 0.78 -11.89 6.94
C HIS A 63 0.03 -10.62 6.53
N ALA A 64 -0.53 -10.62 5.31
CA ALA A 64 -1.41 -9.55 4.85
C ALA A 64 -2.84 -9.83 5.33
N ALA A 65 -3.26 -9.13 6.37
CA ALA A 65 -4.60 -9.27 6.95
C ALA A 65 -5.62 -8.36 6.24
N PHE A 66 -6.89 -8.76 6.24
CA PHE A 66 -8.03 -7.96 5.74
C PHE A 66 -7.95 -7.54 4.28
N VAL A 67 -7.26 -8.30 3.44
CA VAL A 67 -7.10 -8.01 2.00
C VAL A 67 -8.45 -7.97 1.28
N ASP A 68 -9.35 -8.92 1.60
CA ASP A 68 -10.67 -9.02 0.99
C ASP A 68 -11.73 -8.12 1.65
N ALA A 69 -11.46 -7.66 2.87
CA ALA A 69 -12.35 -6.81 3.66
C ALA A 69 -11.57 -5.63 4.27
N PRO A 70 -11.06 -4.71 3.44
CA PRO A 70 -10.25 -3.59 3.90
C PRO A 70 -11.05 -2.67 4.83
N HIS A 71 -10.37 -2.09 5.81
CA HIS A 71 -10.99 -1.20 6.81
C HIS A 71 -11.39 0.18 6.25
N THR A 72 -10.87 0.54 5.08
CA THR A 72 -11.17 1.80 4.40
C THR A 72 -11.83 1.56 3.05
N PRO A 73 -12.62 2.50 2.53
CA PRO A 73 -13.12 2.42 1.16
C PRO A 73 -11.98 2.24 0.15
N LYS A 74 -12.25 1.51 -0.92
CA LYS A 74 -11.28 1.36 -2.01
C LYS A 74 -10.97 2.72 -2.63
N ASN A 75 -9.70 3.02 -2.75
CA ASN A 75 -9.18 4.16 -3.48
C ASN A 75 -8.44 3.70 -4.73
N TYR A 76 -8.33 4.60 -5.69
CA TYR A 76 -7.56 4.35 -6.91
C TYR A 76 -6.19 4.99 -6.78
N LEU A 77 -5.16 4.26 -7.19
CA LEU A 77 -3.87 4.83 -7.49
C LEU A 77 -3.93 5.44 -8.89
N GLY A 78 -3.31 6.60 -9.08
CA GLY A 78 -3.29 7.29 -10.35
C GLY A 78 -1.90 7.83 -10.67
N PHE A 79 -1.67 8.08 -11.95
CA PHE A 79 -0.48 8.80 -12.38
C PHE A 79 -0.66 10.29 -12.16
N MET A 80 0.37 10.94 -11.65
CA MET A 80 0.44 12.38 -11.61
C MET A 80 1.00 12.88 -12.95
N LEU A 81 0.22 13.65 -13.68
CA LEU A 81 0.56 14.18 -14.99
C LEU A 81 0.55 15.71 -14.95
N PRO A 82 1.33 16.39 -15.84
CA PRO A 82 1.26 17.82 -16.01
C PRO A 82 -0.17 18.29 -16.34
N THR A 83 -0.61 19.37 -15.73
CA THR A 83 -1.99 19.89 -15.92
C THR A 83 -2.12 20.80 -17.14
N ASP A 84 -1.00 21.26 -17.69
CA ASP A 84 -0.89 22.22 -18.80
C ASP A 84 -0.74 21.56 -20.17
N ASP A 85 -0.65 20.22 -20.23
CA ASP A 85 -0.54 19.45 -21.48
C ASP A 85 -1.73 18.47 -21.62
N ALA A 86 -2.83 18.96 -22.16
CA ALA A 86 -4.04 18.17 -22.34
C ALA A 86 -3.87 17.04 -23.37
N ASP A 87 -3.00 17.20 -24.35
CA ASP A 87 -2.75 16.17 -25.36
C ASP A 87 -1.91 15.04 -24.76
N TYR A 88 -0.93 15.36 -23.95
CA TYR A 88 -0.18 14.35 -23.18
C TYR A 88 -1.10 13.52 -22.27
N VAL A 89 -2.00 14.17 -21.54
CA VAL A 89 -2.97 13.48 -20.67
C VAL A 89 -3.86 12.53 -21.47
N ARG A 90 -4.35 12.95 -22.66
CA ARG A 90 -5.18 12.09 -23.53
C ARG A 90 -4.40 10.89 -24.06
N VAL A 91 -3.16 11.12 -24.52
CA VAL A 91 -2.28 10.04 -25.01
C VAL A 91 -1.97 9.04 -23.91
N MET A 92 -1.66 9.50 -22.69
CA MET A 92 -1.41 8.64 -21.55
C MET A 92 -2.66 7.82 -21.17
N GLY A 93 -3.85 8.41 -21.21
CA GLY A 93 -5.11 7.69 -20.98
C GLY A 93 -5.36 6.60 -22.02
N PHE A 94 -5.10 6.88 -23.30
CA PHE A 94 -5.21 5.89 -24.36
C PHE A 94 -4.20 4.75 -24.21
N VAL A 95 -2.93 5.07 -23.97
CA VAL A 95 -1.86 4.08 -23.75
C VAL A 95 -2.17 3.20 -22.55
N TRP A 96 -2.66 3.79 -21.45
CA TRP A 96 -3.09 3.04 -20.28
C TRP A 96 -4.20 2.04 -20.61
N GLY A 97 -5.22 2.45 -21.36
CA GLY A 97 -6.29 1.56 -21.83
C GLY A 97 -5.78 0.40 -22.67
N LEU A 98 -4.78 0.64 -23.55
CA LEU A 98 -4.13 -0.43 -24.32
C LEU A 98 -3.36 -1.41 -23.42
N VAL A 99 -2.62 -0.91 -22.44
CA VAL A 99 -1.85 -1.73 -21.48
C VAL A 99 -2.78 -2.62 -20.67
N ASP A 100 -3.89 -2.06 -20.20
CA ASP A 100 -4.90 -2.80 -19.43
C ASP A 100 -5.61 -3.86 -20.31
N SER A 101 -6.05 -3.49 -21.52
CA SER A 101 -6.73 -4.40 -22.45
C SER A 101 -5.87 -5.60 -22.88
N ARG A 102 -4.53 -5.45 -22.88
CA ARG A 102 -3.58 -6.53 -23.13
C ARG A 102 -3.32 -7.41 -21.91
N GLY A 103 -3.94 -7.12 -20.77
CA GLY A 103 -3.77 -7.86 -19.53
C GLY A 103 -2.40 -7.67 -18.85
N THR A 104 -1.62 -6.66 -19.28
CA THR A 104 -0.27 -6.42 -18.74
C THR A 104 -0.30 -6.09 -17.25
N ILE A 105 -1.31 -5.31 -16.81
CA ILE A 105 -1.52 -4.97 -15.40
C ILE A 105 -1.79 -6.22 -14.57
N LYS A 106 -2.68 -7.09 -15.06
CA LYS A 106 -2.97 -8.37 -14.40
C LYS A 106 -1.73 -9.26 -14.32
N GLN A 107 -0.95 -9.37 -15.40
CA GLN A 107 0.29 -10.15 -15.41
C GLN A 107 1.30 -9.61 -14.38
N ALA A 108 1.45 -8.29 -14.28
CA ALA A 108 2.31 -7.67 -13.29
C ALA A 108 1.83 -7.98 -11.86
N ALA A 109 0.53 -7.84 -11.59
CA ALA A 109 -0.05 -8.18 -10.29
C ALA A 109 0.15 -9.65 -9.92
N ASP A 110 -0.09 -10.56 -10.87
CA ASP A 110 0.11 -12.01 -10.66
C ASP A 110 1.59 -12.33 -10.36
N LYS A 111 2.51 -11.64 -11.02
CA LYS A 111 3.96 -11.85 -10.81
C LYS A 111 4.45 -11.35 -9.45
N TRP A 112 3.99 -10.17 -9.02
CA TRP A 112 4.60 -9.46 -7.89
C TRP A 112 3.82 -9.58 -6.59
N LEU A 113 2.51 -9.87 -6.64
CA LEU A 113 1.62 -9.84 -5.49
C LEU A 113 1.01 -11.20 -5.11
N LYS A 114 1.16 -12.24 -5.96
CA LYS A 114 0.62 -13.59 -5.69
C LYS A 114 1.70 -14.67 -5.51
#